data_97181118ac5b1fe6d38c81c384698392
#
_entry.id   97181118ac5b1fe6d38c81c384698392
#
_cell.length_a   1.000
_cell.length_b   1.000
_cell.length_c   1.000
_cell.angle_alpha   90.00
_cell.angle_beta   90.00
_cell.angle_gamma   90.00
#
_symmetry.space_group_name_H-M   'P 1'
#
loop_
_entity.id
_entity.type
_entity.pdbx_description
1 polymer ?
#
loop_
_entity_poly.entity_id
_entity_poly.type
_entity_poly.pdbx_seq_one_letter_code
_entity_poly.pdbx_strand_id
1 'polypeptide(L)'
;GHLIAGKEKSGVEAADAGLYRQQRGILTPPPDTDPGATARVNALWAAVGAEVLEMAPDHHDRVLAETSHLPHLLAFSLVDTLARQGDSTEIFRYAAGGFRDFTRIASSDPVMWHDIFRENRDAVLEALALFRDGIDRFQNAIEHNDDEALMGVMTRANAARAHFLAMNERTSYTRARHSDDETGMTQQSNPTFLARPGGRLNGRLRVPGDKSMSHRAIMLASLA
;
A
#
# COMPACT_ATOMS: atom_id res chain seq x y z
N GLY A 1 4.98 -4.03 -11.76
CA GLY A 1 5.53 -3.74 -10.44
C GLY A 1 4.68 -2.76 -9.66
N HIS A 2 4.73 -2.83 -8.36
CA HIS A 2 3.93 -2.01 -7.44
C HIS A 2 4.86 -1.30 -6.46
N LEU A 3 4.84 0.02 -6.43
CA LEU A 3 5.57 0.82 -5.44
C LEU A 3 4.67 1.12 -4.26
N ILE A 4 5.12 0.71 -3.08
CA ILE A 4 4.43 0.96 -1.81
C ILE A 4 4.80 2.38 -1.35
N ALA A 5 4.36 3.34 -2.14
CA ALA A 5 4.54 4.77 -1.88
C ALA A 5 3.35 5.52 -2.45
N GLY A 6 2.80 6.45 -1.71
CA GLY A 6 1.66 7.24 -2.17
C GLY A 6 1.49 8.51 -1.37
N LYS A 7 0.90 9.49 -2.02
CA LYS A 7 0.33 10.69 -1.39
C LYS A 7 -1.18 10.68 -1.61
N GLU A 8 -1.92 11.30 -0.73
CA GLU A 8 -3.39 11.41 -0.82
C GLU A 8 -3.86 12.26 -2.02
N LYS A 9 -2.97 13.10 -2.56
CA LYS A 9 -3.23 13.96 -3.73
C LYS A 9 -2.69 13.32 -5.01
N SER A 10 -3.39 13.52 -6.11
CA SER A 10 -2.99 13.12 -7.47
C SER A 10 -2.61 14.33 -8.31
N GLY A 11 -1.90 14.11 -9.43
CA GLY A 11 -1.53 15.13 -10.38
C GLY A 11 -0.09 15.63 -10.22
N VAL A 12 0.34 16.46 -11.18
CA VAL A 12 1.72 16.97 -11.26
C VAL A 12 2.09 17.82 -10.04
N GLU A 13 1.11 18.52 -9.46
CA GLU A 13 1.30 19.35 -8.26
C GLU A 13 1.63 18.53 -7.00
N ALA A 14 1.30 17.24 -7.00
CA ALA A 14 1.64 16.31 -5.93
C ALA A 14 2.99 15.61 -6.15
N ALA A 15 3.69 15.91 -7.24
CA ALA A 15 4.98 15.30 -7.56
C ALA A 15 6.02 15.61 -6.49
N ASP A 16 6.81 14.60 -6.12
CA ASP A 16 7.86 14.71 -5.12
C ASP A 16 9.03 13.82 -5.54
N ALA A 17 10.17 14.44 -5.78
CA ALA A 17 11.37 13.75 -6.21
C ALA A 17 11.89 12.73 -5.16
N GLY A 18 11.54 12.93 -3.87
CA GLY A 18 11.88 12.04 -2.78
C GLY A 18 10.87 10.92 -2.51
N LEU A 19 9.74 10.89 -3.23
CA LEU A 19 8.61 9.99 -2.95
C LEU A 19 8.98 8.51 -2.82
N TYR A 20 9.96 8.07 -3.58
CA TYR A 20 10.37 6.66 -3.64
C TYR A 20 11.59 6.33 -2.76
N ARG A 21 12.24 7.34 -2.20
CA ARG A 21 13.42 7.10 -1.35
C ARG A 21 13.02 6.27 -0.14
N GLN A 22 13.73 5.16 0.06
CA GLN A 22 13.50 4.21 1.15
C GLN A 22 12.09 3.60 1.16
N GLN A 23 11.37 3.69 0.05
CA GLN A 23 10.09 3.01 -0.11
C GLN A 23 10.28 1.66 -0.79
N ARG A 24 9.40 0.71 -0.47
CA ARG A 24 9.45 -0.62 -1.08
C ARG A 24 8.82 -0.59 -2.48
N GLY A 25 9.51 -1.16 -3.45
CA GLY A 25 9.00 -1.46 -4.77
C GLY A 25 8.92 -2.96 -4.97
N ILE A 26 7.76 -3.49 -5.32
CA ILE A 26 7.55 -4.91 -5.57
C ILE A 26 7.49 -5.12 -7.07
N LEU A 27 8.39 -5.94 -7.62
CA LEU A 27 8.31 -6.44 -8.98
C LEU A 27 7.65 -7.81 -8.98
N THR A 28 6.72 -8.00 -9.90
CA THR A 28 5.96 -9.25 -10.06
C THR A 28 6.15 -9.79 -11.48
N PRO A 29 7.38 -10.22 -11.86
CA PRO A 29 7.62 -10.74 -13.19
C PRO A 29 6.89 -12.07 -13.38
N PRO A 30 6.05 -12.24 -14.42
CA PRO A 30 5.58 -13.55 -14.86
C PRO A 30 6.75 -14.50 -15.20
N PRO A 31 6.54 -15.83 -15.16
CA PRO A 31 7.62 -16.80 -15.35
C PRO A 31 8.36 -16.70 -16.70
N ASP A 32 7.72 -16.17 -17.73
CA ASP A 32 8.24 -15.98 -19.09
C ASP A 32 8.85 -14.59 -19.32
N THR A 33 8.97 -13.76 -18.29
CA THR A 33 9.55 -12.42 -18.39
C THR A 33 11.05 -12.49 -18.68
N ASP A 34 11.52 -11.69 -19.65
CA ASP A 34 12.96 -11.52 -19.91
C ASP A 34 13.70 -11.03 -18.64
N PRO A 35 14.66 -11.81 -18.12
CA PRO A 35 15.43 -11.39 -16.93
C PRO A 35 16.16 -10.06 -17.14
N GLY A 36 16.61 -9.74 -18.34
CA GLY A 36 17.23 -8.48 -18.68
C GLY A 36 16.27 -7.29 -18.59
N ALA A 37 14.98 -7.50 -18.90
CA ALA A 37 13.95 -6.49 -18.70
C ALA A 37 13.68 -6.25 -17.21
N THR A 38 13.56 -7.32 -16.42
CA THR A 38 13.41 -7.23 -14.97
C THR A 38 14.58 -6.49 -14.33
N ALA A 39 15.81 -6.82 -14.71
CA ALA A 39 17.01 -6.14 -14.20
C ALA A 39 17.03 -4.65 -14.54
N ARG A 40 16.62 -4.25 -15.75
CA ARG A 40 16.52 -2.82 -16.12
C ARG A 40 15.48 -2.07 -15.27
N VAL A 41 14.32 -2.66 -15.04
CA VAL A 41 13.27 -2.05 -14.21
C VAL A 41 13.72 -1.96 -12.74
N ASN A 42 14.39 -3.01 -12.23
CA ASN A 42 14.98 -2.99 -10.89
C ASN A 42 15.98 -1.83 -10.76
N ALA A 43 16.93 -1.72 -11.69
CA ALA A 43 17.92 -0.65 -11.69
C ALA A 43 17.27 0.75 -11.75
N LEU A 44 16.19 0.92 -12.51
CA LEU A 44 15.45 2.19 -12.57
C LEU A 44 14.89 2.59 -11.19
N TRP A 45 14.21 1.65 -10.51
CA TRP A 45 13.64 1.94 -9.20
C TRP A 45 14.70 2.10 -8.11
N ALA A 46 15.77 1.33 -8.16
CA ALA A 46 16.91 1.49 -7.27
C ALA A 46 17.57 2.87 -7.44
N ALA A 47 17.68 3.37 -8.68
CA ALA A 47 18.27 4.69 -8.96
C ALA A 47 17.49 5.86 -8.36
N VAL A 48 16.17 5.73 -8.17
CA VAL A 48 15.35 6.72 -7.46
C VAL A 48 15.25 6.47 -5.94
N GLY A 49 16.03 5.52 -5.44
CA GLY A 49 16.16 5.23 -4.01
C GLY A 49 15.13 4.27 -3.43
N ALA A 50 14.39 3.53 -4.28
CA ALA A 50 13.48 2.49 -3.83
C ALA A 50 14.21 1.20 -3.44
N GLU A 51 13.72 0.51 -2.41
CA GLU A 51 14.09 -0.86 -2.07
C GLU A 51 13.26 -1.82 -2.91
N VAL A 52 13.87 -2.49 -3.89
CA VAL A 52 13.15 -3.34 -4.84
C VAL A 52 13.17 -4.79 -4.38
N LEU A 53 11.99 -5.38 -4.31
CA LEU A 53 11.77 -6.79 -3.97
C LEU A 53 11.09 -7.48 -5.16
N GLU A 54 11.38 -8.76 -5.36
CA GLU A 54 10.68 -9.59 -6.34
C GLU A 54 9.75 -10.57 -5.62
N MET A 55 8.57 -10.78 -6.20
CA MET A 55 7.55 -11.64 -5.61
C MET A 55 6.69 -12.23 -6.74
N ALA A 56 6.20 -13.46 -6.57
CA ALA A 56 5.26 -14.04 -7.51
C ALA A 56 3.96 -13.22 -7.55
N PRO A 57 3.31 -13.04 -8.72
CA PRO A 57 2.08 -12.24 -8.86
C PRO A 57 1.00 -12.67 -7.87
N ASP A 58 0.68 -13.95 -7.80
CA ASP A 58 -0.37 -14.48 -6.91
C ASP A 58 -0.08 -14.24 -5.42
N HIS A 59 1.21 -14.27 -5.04
CA HIS A 59 1.62 -13.96 -3.68
C HIS A 59 1.46 -12.48 -3.37
N HIS A 60 1.86 -11.60 -4.30
CA HIS A 60 1.63 -10.17 -4.21
C HIS A 60 0.14 -9.85 -4.01
N ASP A 61 -0.72 -10.45 -4.82
CA ASP A 61 -2.14 -10.17 -4.82
C ASP A 61 -2.81 -10.59 -3.50
N ARG A 62 -2.41 -11.74 -2.93
CA ARG A 62 -2.86 -12.17 -1.59
C ARG A 62 -2.38 -11.23 -0.48
N VAL A 63 -1.08 -10.92 -0.47
CA VAL A 63 -0.50 -10.01 0.57
C VAL A 63 -1.17 -8.65 0.52
N LEU A 64 -1.42 -8.09 -0.67
CA LEU A 64 -2.06 -6.78 -0.81
C LEU A 64 -3.56 -6.85 -0.50
N ALA A 65 -4.22 -7.96 -0.79
CA ALA A 65 -5.62 -8.16 -0.39
C ALA A 65 -5.79 -8.06 1.13
N GLU A 66 -4.90 -8.67 1.91
CA GLU A 66 -4.96 -8.69 3.37
C GLU A 66 -4.47 -7.37 3.99
N THR A 67 -3.39 -6.78 3.48
CA THR A 67 -2.70 -5.65 4.14
C THR A 67 -3.16 -4.28 3.65
N SER A 68 -3.82 -4.19 2.50
CA SER A 68 -4.27 -2.94 1.89
C SER A 68 -5.75 -2.98 1.51
N HIS A 69 -6.18 -3.96 0.71
CA HIS A 69 -7.53 -3.94 0.13
C HIS A 69 -8.60 -4.20 1.18
N LEU A 70 -8.44 -5.21 2.01
CA LEU A 70 -9.37 -5.50 3.11
C LEU A 70 -9.53 -4.32 4.08
N PRO A 71 -8.46 -3.67 4.59
CA PRO A 71 -8.61 -2.47 5.42
C PRO A 71 -9.45 -1.36 4.77
N HIS A 72 -9.25 -1.07 3.48
CA HIS A 72 -10.04 -0.06 2.78
C HIS A 72 -11.49 -0.48 2.60
N LEU A 73 -11.75 -1.73 2.24
CA LEU A 73 -13.10 -2.29 2.15
C LEU A 73 -13.85 -2.12 3.48
N LEU A 74 -13.19 -2.45 4.60
CA LEU A 74 -13.78 -2.33 5.93
C LEU A 74 -14.05 -0.87 6.31
N ALA A 75 -13.14 0.04 5.98
CA ALA A 75 -13.33 1.46 6.26
C ALA A 75 -14.50 2.04 5.45
N PHE A 76 -14.59 1.74 4.15
CA PHE A 76 -15.73 2.13 3.32
C PHE A 76 -17.04 1.54 3.84
N SER A 77 -17.05 0.24 4.16
CA SER A 77 -18.23 -0.46 4.67
C SER A 77 -18.71 0.12 5.99
N LEU A 78 -17.79 0.41 6.92
CA LEU A 78 -18.14 1.00 8.22
C LEU A 78 -18.79 2.37 8.04
N VAL A 79 -18.18 3.25 7.25
CA VAL A 79 -18.71 4.61 7.02
C VAL A 79 -20.08 4.56 6.33
N ASP A 80 -20.23 3.74 5.27
CA ASP A 80 -21.51 3.60 4.54
C ASP A 80 -22.61 3.04 5.45
N THR A 81 -22.29 2.01 6.26
CA THR A 81 -23.25 1.41 7.19
C THR A 81 -23.77 2.42 8.20
N LEU A 82 -22.88 3.22 8.78
CA LEU A 82 -23.28 4.23 9.75
C LEU A 82 -24.01 5.41 9.11
N ALA A 83 -23.61 5.82 7.92
CA ALA A 83 -24.24 6.90 7.16
C ALA A 83 -25.68 6.58 6.75
N ARG A 84 -26.03 5.31 6.59
CA ARG A 84 -27.40 4.84 6.26
C ARG A 84 -28.33 4.77 7.48
N GLN A 85 -27.83 4.93 8.67
CA GLN A 85 -28.68 4.95 9.87
C GLN A 85 -29.41 6.29 10.00
N GLY A 86 -30.64 6.28 10.50
CA GLY A 86 -31.47 7.48 10.62
C GLY A 86 -30.84 8.59 11.46
N ASP A 87 -30.04 8.24 12.46
CA ASP A 87 -29.37 9.15 13.40
C ASP A 87 -27.89 9.40 13.04
N SER A 88 -27.52 9.26 11.75
CA SER A 88 -26.13 9.36 11.29
C SER A 88 -25.42 10.65 11.73
N THR A 89 -26.13 11.79 11.78
CA THR A 89 -25.56 13.07 12.22
C THR A 89 -25.13 13.01 13.70
N GLU A 90 -25.89 12.37 14.55
CA GLU A 90 -25.57 12.19 15.96
C GLU A 90 -24.39 11.23 16.13
N ILE A 91 -24.39 10.10 15.43
CA ILE A 91 -23.30 9.11 15.43
C ILE A 91 -21.97 9.78 15.08
N PHE A 92 -21.91 10.55 13.98
CA PHE A 92 -20.69 11.22 13.57
C PHE A 92 -20.28 12.38 14.49
N ARG A 93 -21.22 13.01 15.19
CA ARG A 93 -20.90 14.06 16.19
C ARG A 93 -20.08 13.51 17.35
N TYR A 94 -20.32 12.27 17.76
CA TYR A 94 -19.58 11.62 18.84
C TYR A 94 -18.39 10.79 18.38
N ALA A 95 -18.08 10.80 17.09
CA ALA A 95 -16.93 10.08 16.51
C ALA A 95 -15.61 10.67 17.04
N ALA A 96 -14.89 9.88 17.81
CA ALA A 96 -13.60 10.26 18.41
C ALA A 96 -12.39 9.90 17.51
N GLY A 97 -11.17 10.09 18.04
CA GLY A 97 -9.92 9.91 17.31
C GLY A 97 -9.79 8.53 16.66
N GLY A 98 -10.09 7.45 17.38
CA GLY A 98 -10.00 6.09 16.84
C GLY A 98 -10.88 5.86 15.61
N PHE A 99 -12.10 6.40 15.58
CA PHE A 99 -12.96 6.35 14.40
C PHE A 99 -12.36 7.13 13.23
N ARG A 100 -11.89 8.35 13.50
CA ARG A 100 -11.27 9.21 12.47
C ARG A 100 -10.04 8.56 11.88
N ASP A 101 -9.17 7.97 12.70
CA ASP A 101 -7.95 7.34 12.24
C ASP A 101 -8.24 6.11 11.38
N PHE A 102 -9.15 5.24 11.83
CA PHE A 102 -9.53 4.04 11.10
C PHE A 102 -10.23 4.36 9.77
N THR A 103 -11.15 5.33 9.77
CA THR A 103 -11.96 5.67 8.59
C THR A 103 -11.28 6.66 7.65
N ARG A 104 -10.11 7.20 7.98
CA ARG A 104 -9.37 8.14 7.14
C ARG A 104 -9.18 7.62 5.72
N ILE A 105 -8.90 6.34 5.57
CA ILE A 105 -8.68 5.69 4.27
C ILE A 105 -9.95 5.56 3.43
N ALA A 106 -11.15 5.71 3.99
CA ALA A 106 -12.40 5.78 3.25
C ALA A 106 -12.58 7.09 2.45
N SER A 107 -11.68 8.07 2.64
CA SER A 107 -11.63 9.30 1.82
C SER A 107 -10.87 9.09 0.51
N SER A 108 -10.39 7.90 0.22
CA SER A 108 -9.68 7.56 -1.03
C SER A 108 -10.63 7.59 -2.22
N ASP A 109 -10.07 7.76 -3.43
CA ASP A 109 -10.82 7.81 -4.69
C ASP A 109 -11.66 6.55 -4.93
N PRO A 110 -12.98 6.66 -5.05
CA PRO A 110 -13.86 5.49 -5.22
C PRO A 110 -13.64 4.75 -6.54
N VAL A 111 -13.28 5.45 -7.63
CA VAL A 111 -13.04 4.85 -8.94
C VAL A 111 -11.80 3.96 -8.89
N MET A 112 -10.73 4.47 -8.30
CA MET A 112 -9.51 3.70 -8.10
C MET A 112 -9.78 2.42 -7.28
N TRP A 113 -10.52 2.53 -6.18
CA TRP A 113 -10.80 1.37 -5.32
C TRP A 113 -11.77 0.38 -5.94
N HIS A 114 -12.74 0.86 -6.73
CA HIS A 114 -13.59 0.00 -7.55
C HIS A 114 -12.74 -0.90 -8.47
N ASP A 115 -11.78 -0.30 -9.17
CA ASP A 115 -10.92 -1.05 -10.09
C ASP A 115 -10.01 -2.04 -9.35
N ILE A 116 -9.42 -1.63 -8.21
CA ILE A 116 -8.61 -2.51 -7.36
C ILE A 116 -9.40 -3.73 -6.90
N PHE A 117 -10.63 -3.53 -6.40
CA PHE A 117 -11.47 -4.64 -5.93
C PHE A 117 -11.89 -5.58 -7.06
N ARG A 118 -12.04 -5.07 -8.28
CA ARG A 118 -12.36 -5.90 -9.44
C ARG A 118 -11.16 -6.71 -9.93
N GLU A 119 -10.01 -6.06 -10.05
CA GLU A 119 -8.79 -6.70 -10.56
C GLU A 119 -8.23 -7.74 -9.59
N ASN A 120 -8.31 -7.51 -8.28
CA ASN A 120 -7.85 -8.46 -7.25
C ASN A 120 -9.02 -9.17 -6.54
N ARG A 121 -10.10 -9.42 -7.28
CA ARG A 121 -11.39 -9.89 -6.76
C ARG A 121 -11.27 -11.14 -5.89
N ASP A 122 -10.60 -12.16 -6.38
CA ASP A 122 -10.60 -13.48 -5.74
C ASP A 122 -9.81 -13.46 -4.43
N ALA A 123 -8.64 -12.83 -4.40
CA ALA A 123 -7.85 -12.67 -3.18
C ALA A 123 -8.56 -11.77 -2.15
N VAL A 124 -9.28 -10.72 -2.60
CA VAL A 124 -10.07 -9.87 -1.71
C VAL A 124 -11.23 -10.63 -1.09
N LEU A 125 -11.92 -11.48 -1.85
CA LEU A 125 -13.01 -12.32 -1.33
C LEU A 125 -12.50 -13.35 -0.31
N GLU A 126 -11.35 -13.96 -0.56
CA GLU A 126 -10.70 -14.88 0.37
C GLU A 126 -10.32 -14.17 1.68
N ALA A 127 -9.67 -13.01 1.61
CA ALA A 127 -9.33 -12.21 2.78
C ALA A 127 -10.58 -11.76 3.57
N LEU A 128 -11.66 -11.38 2.86
CA LEU A 128 -12.92 -11.01 3.47
C LEU A 128 -13.60 -12.19 4.18
N ALA A 129 -13.54 -13.40 3.60
CA ALA A 129 -14.08 -14.60 4.25
C ALA A 129 -13.36 -14.88 5.57
N LEU A 130 -12.02 -14.88 5.57
CA LEU A 130 -11.22 -15.06 6.79
C LEU A 130 -11.52 -13.99 7.85
N PHE A 131 -11.72 -12.75 7.42
CA PHE A 131 -12.09 -11.67 8.33
C PHE A 131 -13.48 -11.86 8.93
N ARG A 132 -14.47 -12.28 8.13
CA ARG A 132 -15.82 -12.58 8.62
C ARG A 132 -15.81 -13.68 9.69
N ASP A 133 -15.07 -14.76 9.47
CA ASP A 133 -14.88 -15.80 10.50
C ASP A 133 -14.28 -15.24 11.79
N GLY A 134 -13.43 -14.22 11.67
CA GLY A 134 -12.91 -13.48 12.83
C GLY A 134 -13.98 -12.69 13.57
N ILE A 135 -14.84 -11.99 12.83
CA ILE A 135 -15.99 -11.25 13.39
C ILE A 135 -17.00 -12.19 14.06
N ASP A 136 -17.29 -13.32 13.41
CA ASP A 136 -18.22 -14.31 13.96
C ASP A 136 -17.72 -14.88 15.30
N ARG A 137 -16.40 -15.09 15.45
CA ARG A 137 -15.81 -15.45 16.76
C ARG A 137 -15.99 -14.37 17.83
N PHE A 138 -15.81 -13.10 17.47
CA PHE A 138 -16.10 -11.99 18.40
C PHE A 138 -17.57 -11.93 18.78
N GLN A 139 -18.45 -12.02 17.78
CA GLN A 139 -19.89 -12.01 18.00
C GLN A 139 -20.31 -13.13 18.95
N ASN A 140 -19.89 -14.36 18.68
CA ASN A 140 -20.19 -15.51 19.53
C ASN A 140 -19.69 -15.32 20.97
N ALA A 141 -18.48 -14.80 21.16
CA ALA A 141 -17.93 -14.55 22.50
C ALA A 141 -18.76 -13.51 23.27
N ILE A 142 -19.21 -12.45 22.60
CA ILE A 142 -20.06 -11.41 23.19
C ILE A 142 -21.45 -11.97 23.52
N GLU A 143 -22.09 -12.69 22.60
CA GLU A 143 -23.43 -13.26 22.78
C GLU A 143 -23.53 -14.24 23.96
N HIS A 144 -22.46 -14.99 24.20
CA HIS A 144 -22.42 -16.00 25.26
C HIS A 144 -21.72 -15.51 26.53
N ASN A 145 -21.30 -14.23 26.60
CA ASN A 145 -20.50 -13.67 27.70
C ASN A 145 -19.24 -14.53 28.00
N ASP A 146 -18.59 -15.01 26.95
CA ASP A 146 -17.35 -15.79 27.05
C ASP A 146 -16.15 -14.84 27.17
N ASP A 147 -15.88 -14.42 28.39
CA ASP A 147 -14.79 -13.50 28.72
C ASP A 147 -13.42 -14.05 28.36
N GLU A 148 -13.22 -15.38 28.47
CA GLU A 148 -11.95 -16.02 28.14
C GLU A 148 -11.69 -15.96 26.63
N ALA A 149 -12.67 -16.33 25.80
CA ALA A 149 -12.56 -16.24 24.35
C ALA A 149 -12.35 -14.78 23.90
N LEU A 150 -13.11 -13.85 24.45
CA LEU A 150 -13.02 -12.42 24.14
C LEU A 150 -11.64 -11.84 24.48
N MET A 151 -11.16 -12.06 25.70
CA MET A 151 -9.83 -11.66 26.13
C MET A 151 -8.73 -12.32 25.30
N GLY A 152 -8.90 -13.59 24.95
CA GLY A 152 -7.96 -14.34 24.14
C GLY A 152 -7.76 -13.73 22.75
N VAL A 153 -8.83 -13.33 22.06
CA VAL A 153 -8.72 -12.65 20.75
C VAL A 153 -7.99 -11.32 20.86
N MET A 154 -8.39 -10.48 21.82
CA MET A 154 -7.79 -9.16 22.01
C MET A 154 -6.31 -9.23 22.40
N THR A 155 -5.94 -10.16 23.28
CA THR A 155 -4.56 -10.36 23.71
C THR A 155 -3.67 -10.82 22.56
N ARG A 156 -4.13 -11.77 21.73
CA ARG A 156 -3.39 -12.20 20.53
C ARG A 156 -3.22 -11.05 19.54
N ALA A 157 -4.26 -10.27 19.31
CA ALA A 157 -4.20 -9.12 18.41
C ALA A 157 -3.21 -8.05 18.91
N ASN A 158 -3.23 -7.75 20.20
CA ASN A 158 -2.29 -6.82 20.82
C ASN A 158 -0.83 -7.29 20.68
N ALA A 159 -0.57 -8.57 20.99
CA ALA A 159 0.77 -9.15 20.83
C ALA A 159 1.25 -9.14 19.37
N ALA A 160 0.39 -9.48 18.43
CA ALA A 160 0.70 -9.42 17.00
C ALA A 160 1.00 -7.99 16.54
N ARG A 161 0.24 -7.00 17.02
CA ARG A 161 0.47 -5.58 16.72
C ARG A 161 1.82 -5.10 17.27
N ALA A 162 2.16 -5.47 18.50
CA ALA A 162 3.44 -5.13 19.10
C ALA A 162 4.61 -5.74 18.31
N HIS A 163 4.49 -7.00 17.89
CA HIS A 163 5.49 -7.65 17.06
C HIS A 163 5.67 -6.94 15.71
N PHE A 164 4.59 -6.58 15.04
CA PHE A 164 4.62 -5.84 13.77
C PHE A 164 5.34 -4.49 13.92
N LEU A 165 5.08 -3.74 14.98
CA LEU A 165 5.77 -2.47 15.24
C LEU A 165 7.28 -2.68 15.45
N ALA A 166 7.65 -3.66 16.26
CA ALA A 166 9.06 -3.98 16.50
C ALA A 166 9.82 -4.41 15.23
N MET A 167 9.16 -5.11 14.30
CA MET A 167 9.73 -5.45 12.99
C MET A 167 10.01 -4.21 12.15
N ASN A 168 9.07 -3.27 12.12
CA ASN A 168 9.23 -2.03 11.34
C ASN A 168 10.30 -1.11 11.93
N GLU A 169 10.39 -1.02 13.26
CA GLU A 169 11.45 -0.26 13.94
C GLU A 169 12.84 -0.82 13.65
N ARG A 170 13.02 -2.13 13.71
CA ARG A 170 14.29 -2.79 13.37
C ARG A 170 14.70 -2.52 11.92
N THR A 171 13.76 -2.55 10.99
CA THR A 171 14.02 -2.23 9.59
C THR A 171 14.45 -0.77 9.42
N SER A 172 13.81 0.16 10.12
CA SER A 172 14.19 1.58 10.12
C SER A 172 15.57 1.82 10.74
N TYR A 173 15.90 1.13 11.84
CA TYR A 173 17.18 1.24 12.52
C TYR A 173 18.35 0.66 11.69
N THR A 174 18.11 -0.47 11.02
CA THR A 174 19.11 -1.07 10.12
C THR A 174 19.37 -0.16 8.92
N ARG A 175 18.33 0.49 8.39
CA ARG A 175 18.46 1.49 7.31
C ARG A 175 19.26 2.72 7.74
N ALA A 176 19.02 3.25 8.95
CA ALA A 176 19.76 4.39 9.47
C ALA A 176 21.26 4.07 9.62
N ARG A 177 21.62 2.88 10.11
CA ARG A 177 23.03 2.45 10.22
C ARG A 177 23.72 2.34 8.86
N HIS A 178 23.05 1.82 7.84
CA HIS A 178 23.62 1.73 6.49
C HIS A 178 23.81 3.12 5.85
N SER A 179 22.94 4.09 6.16
CA SER A 179 23.12 5.47 5.68
C SER A 179 24.26 6.21 6.38
N ASP A 180 24.53 5.88 7.63
CA ASP A 180 25.61 6.51 8.42
C ASP A 180 27.01 5.95 8.08
N ASP A 181 27.10 4.68 7.69
CA ASP A 181 28.35 4.07 7.23
C ASP A 181 28.79 4.53 5.82
N GLU A 182 27.83 4.98 4.97
CA GLU A 182 28.15 5.57 3.67
C GLU A 182 28.48 7.07 3.73
N THR A 183 28.22 7.75 4.86
CA THR A 183 28.49 9.19 5.03
C THR A 183 29.90 9.51 5.54
N GLY A 184 30.82 8.53 5.53
CA GLY A 184 32.24 8.74 5.68
C GLY A 184 32.83 9.46 4.47
N MET A 185 32.77 10.80 4.45
CA MET A 185 33.49 11.70 3.54
C MET A 185 33.22 11.53 2.03
N THR A 186 32.17 12.20 1.53
CA THR A 186 32.31 12.92 0.24
C THR A 186 31.23 13.97 0.11
N GLN A 187 31.61 15.14 -0.39
CA GLN A 187 30.74 16.27 -0.73
C GLN A 187 29.46 15.83 -1.42
N GLN A 188 28.32 16.32 -0.94
CA GLN A 188 27.01 16.23 -1.59
C GLN A 188 27.11 16.75 -3.03
N SER A 189 27.41 15.89 -3.97
CA SER A 189 27.04 16.13 -5.35
C SER A 189 25.57 15.76 -5.48
N ASN A 190 24.72 16.77 -5.64
CA ASN A 190 23.34 16.54 -6.07
C ASN A 190 23.37 15.64 -7.31
N PRO A 191 22.78 14.44 -7.29
CA PRO A 191 22.76 13.60 -8.47
C PRO A 191 21.91 14.31 -9.54
N THR A 192 22.59 14.82 -10.54
CA THR A 192 21.92 15.45 -11.70
C THR A 192 21.60 14.32 -12.68
N PHE A 193 20.33 14.04 -12.90
CA PHE A 193 19.87 13.18 -13.97
C PHE A 193 20.02 13.90 -15.29
N LEU A 194 20.94 13.49 -16.12
CA LEU A 194 21.06 13.98 -17.49
C LEU A 194 20.34 12.99 -18.42
N ALA A 195 19.06 13.24 -18.70
CA ALA A 195 18.33 12.51 -19.74
C ALA A 195 18.73 13.11 -21.11
N ARG A 196 19.38 12.32 -21.95
CA ARG A 196 19.63 12.71 -23.35
C ARG A 196 18.47 12.21 -24.22
N PRO A 197 17.85 13.05 -25.05
CA PRO A 197 16.82 12.59 -25.97
C PRO A 197 17.44 11.63 -27.00
N GLY A 198 16.95 10.41 -27.04
CA GLY A 198 17.45 9.39 -27.95
C GLY A 198 16.50 8.21 -28.03
N GLY A 199 15.44 8.35 -28.80
CA GLY A 199 14.50 7.28 -29.12
C GLY A 199 13.08 7.83 -29.32
N ARG A 200 12.43 7.47 -30.42
CA ARG A 200 11.00 7.75 -30.63
C ARG A 200 10.20 6.57 -30.09
N LEU A 201 9.47 6.80 -29.01
CA LEU A 201 8.41 5.89 -28.58
C LEU A 201 7.18 6.13 -29.45
N ASN A 202 6.91 5.25 -30.41
CA ASN A 202 5.70 5.25 -31.20
C ASN A 202 4.81 4.09 -30.76
N GLY A 203 3.71 4.37 -30.06
CA GLY A 203 2.72 3.39 -29.66
C GLY A 203 1.56 4.02 -28.88
N ARG A 204 0.40 3.37 -28.92
CA ARG A 204 -0.72 3.71 -28.04
C ARG A 204 -0.69 2.73 -26.86
N LEU A 205 -0.38 3.23 -25.69
CA LEU A 205 -0.51 2.48 -24.44
C LEU A 205 -1.84 2.87 -23.76
N ARG A 206 -2.69 1.89 -23.53
CA ARG A 206 -3.87 2.09 -22.67
C ARG A 206 -3.44 1.80 -21.24
N VAL A 207 -3.25 2.83 -20.46
CA VAL A 207 -2.91 2.70 -19.05
C VAL A 207 -4.20 2.41 -18.27
N PRO A 208 -4.27 1.35 -17.46
CA PRO A 208 -5.35 1.19 -16.50
C PRO A 208 -5.44 2.41 -15.59
N GLY A 209 -6.66 2.81 -15.20
CA GLY A 209 -6.92 4.05 -14.45
C GLY A 209 -6.39 4.11 -13.01
N ASP A 210 -5.38 3.32 -12.67
CA ASP A 210 -4.71 3.37 -11.38
C ASP A 210 -3.88 4.66 -11.24
N LYS A 211 -4.16 5.41 -10.19
CA LYS A 211 -3.49 6.65 -9.80
C LYS A 211 -1.96 6.52 -9.74
N SER A 212 -1.49 5.41 -9.20
CA SER A 212 -0.08 5.07 -9.10
C SER A 212 0.56 4.82 -10.49
N MET A 213 -0.16 4.18 -11.39
CA MET A 213 0.27 3.91 -12.77
C MET A 213 0.29 5.18 -13.63
N SER A 214 -0.69 6.08 -13.46
CA SER A 214 -0.74 7.34 -14.19
C SER A 214 0.43 8.26 -13.83
N HIS A 215 0.81 8.35 -12.56
CA HIS A 215 2.00 9.08 -12.11
C HIS A 215 3.30 8.50 -12.72
N ARG A 216 3.42 7.18 -12.75
CA ARG A 216 4.60 6.50 -13.32
C ARG A 216 4.70 6.71 -14.82
N ALA A 217 3.58 6.67 -15.53
CA ALA A 217 3.54 6.93 -16.99
C ALA A 217 3.98 8.35 -17.32
N ILE A 218 3.54 9.36 -16.55
CA ILE A 218 3.94 10.76 -16.74
C ILE A 218 5.42 10.94 -16.43
N MET A 219 5.94 10.35 -15.35
CA MET A 219 7.37 10.41 -15.02
C MET A 219 8.24 9.78 -16.10
N LEU A 220 7.86 8.61 -16.60
CA LEU A 220 8.60 7.94 -17.70
C LEU A 220 8.51 8.73 -19.01
N ALA A 221 7.37 9.35 -19.32
CA ALA A 221 7.21 10.19 -20.48
C ALA A 221 7.99 11.52 -20.40
N SER A 222 8.25 12.03 -19.19
CA SER A 222 9.06 13.25 -18.98
C SER A 222 10.58 12.98 -19.01
N LEU A 223 10.99 11.71 -18.98
CA LEU A 223 12.38 11.26 -19.13
C LEU A 223 12.74 10.89 -20.58
N ALA A 224 11.76 10.84 -21.49
CA ALA A 224 11.92 10.57 -22.92
C ALA A 224 11.94 11.86 -23.73
#